data_6c9ad9f709228158aa89e3fbb76228d8
#
_entry.id   6c9ad9f709228158aa89e3fbb76228d8
#
_cell.length_a   1.000
_cell.length_b   1.000
_cell.length_c   1.000
_cell.angle_alpha   90.00
_cell.angle_beta   90.00
_cell.angle_gamma   90.00
#
_symmetry.space_group_name_H-M   'P 1'
#
loop_
_entity.id
_entity.type
_entity.pdbx_description
1 polymer ?
#
loop_
_entity_poly.entity_id
_entity_poly.type
_entity_poly.pdbx_seq_one_letter_code
_entity_poly.pdbx_strand_id
1 'polypeptide(L)'
;ISDLKNFRQLHSKTPGHPEIGYAPGVETTTGPLGQGIANAVGMALAEKILATKYNKDNFQIFDHKTYAFVGDGDLMEGISHEACSLAGTLELGNLIVFYDDNEISIDGRVDSWFTDDTKKRFESYGWEVFGNVDGHDVSKINSCIEKAKKSAKPTLICCKTVIGKGSPNKSGTSEVHGAALGDEEIELTREEIGWKYPPFEVPDHVYAVSYTHLRAHETK
;
A
#
# COMPACT_ATOMS: atom_id res chain seq x y z
N ILE A 1 -8.57 5.30 -19.28
CA ILE A 1 -9.11 6.64 -18.94
C ILE A 1 -10.62 6.60 -18.71
N SER A 2 -11.43 5.97 -19.59
CA SER A 2 -12.89 5.89 -19.43
C SER A 2 -13.31 5.30 -18.09
N ASP A 3 -12.66 4.23 -17.65
CA ASP A 3 -12.94 3.61 -16.36
C ASP A 3 -12.57 4.52 -15.18
N LEU A 4 -11.48 5.30 -15.28
CA LEU A 4 -11.11 6.29 -14.27
C LEU A 4 -12.11 7.44 -14.14
N LYS A 5 -12.73 7.85 -15.24
CA LYS A 5 -13.81 8.87 -15.21
C LYS A 5 -15.05 8.39 -14.45
N ASN A 6 -15.23 7.08 -14.34
CA ASN A 6 -16.33 6.45 -13.60
C ASN A 6 -15.91 5.96 -12.20
N PHE A 7 -14.79 6.47 -11.66
CA PHE A 7 -14.31 6.10 -10.33
C PHE A 7 -15.41 6.34 -9.27
N ARG A 8 -15.64 5.33 -8.44
CA ARG A 8 -16.67 5.31 -7.38
C ARG A 8 -18.13 5.42 -7.87
N GLN A 9 -18.38 5.32 -9.18
CA GLN A 9 -19.75 5.25 -9.67
C GLN A 9 -20.30 3.83 -9.51
N LEU A 10 -21.59 3.72 -9.22
CA LEU A 10 -22.26 2.44 -9.04
C LEU A 10 -22.05 1.55 -10.27
N HIS A 11 -21.67 0.29 -10.07
CA HIS A 11 -21.37 -0.72 -11.09
C HIS A 11 -20.18 -0.39 -12.02
N SER A 12 -19.36 0.60 -11.69
CA SER A 12 -18.12 0.84 -12.43
C SER A 12 -17.06 -0.23 -12.14
N LYS A 13 -16.08 -0.37 -13.03
CA LYS A 13 -14.90 -1.23 -12.80
C LYS A 13 -13.91 -0.65 -11.79
N THR A 14 -14.14 0.58 -11.35
CA THR A 14 -13.29 1.33 -10.43
C THR A 14 -14.07 1.73 -9.18
N PRO A 15 -14.50 0.77 -8.35
CA PRO A 15 -15.11 1.06 -7.06
C PRO A 15 -14.12 1.78 -6.12
N GLY A 16 -14.59 2.30 -5.01
CA GLY A 16 -13.76 3.02 -4.04
C GLY A 16 -12.70 2.15 -3.37
N HIS A 17 -12.93 0.83 -3.32
CA HIS A 17 -11.98 -0.18 -2.86
C HIS A 17 -11.93 -1.32 -3.87
N PRO A 18 -10.79 -2.02 -4.02
CA PRO A 18 -10.73 -3.20 -4.89
C PRO A 18 -11.77 -4.25 -4.49
N GLU A 19 -12.50 -4.76 -5.48
CA GLU A 19 -13.50 -5.82 -5.28
C GLU A 19 -13.30 -6.94 -6.29
N ILE A 20 -13.27 -8.17 -5.81
CA ILE A 20 -13.14 -9.36 -6.64
C ILE A 20 -14.27 -9.42 -7.67
N GLY A 21 -13.91 -9.66 -8.94
CA GLY A 21 -14.87 -9.77 -10.04
C GLY A 21 -15.25 -8.46 -10.73
N TYR A 22 -14.86 -7.28 -10.19
CA TYR A 22 -15.14 -5.98 -10.82
C TYR A 22 -14.16 -5.62 -11.92
N ALA A 23 -12.90 -5.93 -11.76
CA ALA A 23 -11.88 -5.69 -12.77
C ALA A 23 -10.93 -6.89 -12.92
N PRO A 24 -10.38 -7.13 -14.13
CA PRO A 24 -9.36 -8.16 -14.33
C PRO A 24 -8.14 -7.90 -13.42
N GLY A 25 -7.59 -8.97 -12.83
CA GLY A 25 -6.43 -8.89 -11.95
C GLY A 25 -6.74 -8.56 -10.49
N VAL A 26 -7.99 -8.27 -10.14
CA VAL A 26 -8.42 -8.12 -8.75
C VAL A 26 -8.80 -9.48 -8.19
N GLU A 27 -7.96 -10.02 -7.32
CA GLU A 27 -8.07 -11.38 -6.78
C GLU A 27 -8.64 -11.42 -5.36
N THR A 28 -8.74 -10.27 -4.69
CA THR A 28 -9.29 -10.16 -3.34
C THR A 28 -10.03 -8.84 -3.15
N THR A 29 -10.97 -8.82 -2.24
CA THR A 29 -11.68 -7.60 -1.82
C THR A 29 -11.00 -7.01 -0.61
N THR A 30 -10.68 -5.71 -0.67
CA THR A 30 -10.15 -4.93 0.45
C THR A 30 -11.07 -3.74 0.73
N GLY A 31 -10.77 -2.97 1.79
CA GLY A 31 -11.60 -1.83 2.22
C GLY A 31 -12.18 -2.04 3.61
N PRO A 32 -12.80 -3.20 3.95
CA PRO A 32 -13.01 -3.56 5.34
C PRO A 32 -11.66 -3.65 6.05
N LEU A 33 -11.46 -2.79 7.07
CA LEU A 33 -10.17 -2.62 7.73
C LEU A 33 -9.63 -3.95 8.31
N GLY A 34 -8.34 -4.17 8.20
CA GLY A 34 -7.65 -5.38 8.65
C GLY A 34 -7.77 -6.59 7.72
N GLN A 35 -8.76 -6.63 6.82
CA GLN A 35 -8.95 -7.79 5.93
C GLN A 35 -7.84 -7.89 4.87
N GLY A 36 -7.41 -6.77 4.29
CA GLY A 36 -6.34 -6.73 3.30
C GLY A 36 -5.02 -7.27 3.81
N ILE A 37 -4.61 -6.87 5.02
CA ILE A 37 -3.37 -7.37 5.63
C ILE A 37 -3.47 -8.85 5.99
N ALA A 38 -4.62 -9.32 6.47
CA ALA A 38 -4.84 -10.73 6.75
C ALA A 38 -4.76 -11.59 5.48
N ASN A 39 -5.34 -11.13 4.35
CA ASN A 39 -5.19 -11.76 3.04
C ASN A 39 -3.73 -11.79 2.59
N ALA A 40 -2.99 -10.70 2.76
CA ALA A 40 -1.57 -10.63 2.40
C ALA A 40 -0.71 -11.64 3.20
N VAL A 41 -1.00 -11.80 4.49
CA VAL A 41 -0.38 -12.85 5.31
C VAL A 41 -0.70 -14.24 4.77
N GLY A 42 -1.96 -14.50 4.38
CA GLY A 42 -2.38 -15.74 3.76
C GLY A 42 -1.66 -16.02 2.42
N MET A 43 -1.50 -15.00 1.57
CA MET A 43 -0.78 -15.10 0.30
C MET A 43 0.71 -15.41 0.52
N ALA A 44 1.38 -14.73 1.45
CA ALA A 44 2.77 -14.99 1.79
C ALA A 44 2.97 -16.39 2.42
N LEU A 45 2.03 -16.86 3.21
CA LEU A 45 2.03 -18.22 3.75
C LEU A 45 1.86 -19.26 2.64
N ALA A 46 0.94 -19.02 1.69
CA ALA A 46 0.74 -19.91 0.55
C ALA A 46 2.00 -20.00 -0.32
N GLU A 47 2.67 -18.87 -0.58
CA GLU A 47 3.97 -18.86 -1.28
C GLU A 47 5.00 -19.73 -0.55
N LYS A 48 5.18 -19.53 0.77
CA LYS A 48 6.16 -20.30 1.57
C LYS A 48 5.87 -21.80 1.54
N ILE A 49 4.61 -22.20 1.62
CA ILE A 49 4.20 -23.61 1.52
C ILE A 49 4.53 -24.18 0.14
N LEU A 50 4.21 -23.45 -0.93
CA LEU A 50 4.47 -23.87 -2.30
C LEU A 50 5.97 -23.91 -2.61
N ALA A 51 6.72 -22.91 -2.15
CA ALA A 51 8.17 -22.86 -2.26
C ALA A 51 8.82 -24.09 -1.58
N THR A 52 8.41 -24.39 -0.35
CA THR A 52 8.93 -25.55 0.40
C THR A 52 8.62 -26.87 -0.31
N LYS A 53 7.45 -26.96 -0.97
CA LYS A 53 7.02 -28.21 -1.63
C LYS A 53 7.64 -28.40 -3.02
N TYR A 54 7.83 -27.33 -3.78
CA TYR A 54 8.15 -27.43 -5.21
C TYR A 54 9.50 -26.87 -5.62
N ASN A 55 10.09 -25.94 -4.86
CA ASN A 55 11.42 -25.42 -5.17
C ASN A 55 12.50 -26.48 -4.94
N LYS A 56 13.55 -26.43 -5.76
CA LYS A 56 14.75 -27.27 -5.65
C LYS A 56 15.97 -26.36 -5.74
N ASP A 57 17.14 -26.86 -5.31
CA ASP A 57 18.38 -26.09 -5.20
C ASP A 57 18.72 -25.26 -6.45
N ASN A 58 18.45 -25.79 -7.63
CA ASN A 58 18.75 -25.14 -8.92
C ASN A 58 17.51 -24.74 -9.71
N PHE A 59 16.33 -24.76 -9.09
CA PHE A 59 15.07 -24.48 -9.79
C PHE A 59 14.03 -23.89 -8.84
N GLN A 60 13.92 -22.56 -8.86
CA GLN A 60 12.98 -21.81 -8.04
C GLN A 60 11.75 -21.47 -8.87
N ILE A 61 10.57 -22.00 -8.48
CA ILE A 61 9.29 -21.72 -9.12
C ILE A 61 8.52 -20.64 -8.33
N PHE A 62 8.58 -20.72 -7.00
CA PHE A 62 7.90 -19.82 -6.08
C PHE A 62 8.94 -18.99 -5.32
N ASP A 63 8.99 -17.70 -5.59
CA ASP A 63 9.87 -16.72 -4.93
C ASP A 63 9.29 -15.30 -5.10
N HIS A 64 7.96 -15.20 -5.21
CA HIS A 64 7.31 -13.91 -5.35
C HIS A 64 7.12 -13.23 -3.99
N LYS A 65 7.14 -11.91 -4.01
CA LYS A 65 6.88 -11.08 -2.83
C LYS A 65 5.41 -10.69 -2.78
N THR A 66 4.87 -10.66 -1.57
CA THR A 66 3.56 -10.07 -1.30
C THR A 66 3.76 -8.67 -0.72
N TYR A 67 3.17 -7.67 -1.36
CA TYR A 67 3.21 -6.29 -0.91
C TYR A 67 1.83 -5.89 -0.41
N ALA A 68 1.77 -5.22 0.74
CA ALA A 68 0.54 -4.67 1.29
C ALA A 68 0.72 -3.22 1.74
N PHE A 69 -0.35 -2.45 1.67
CA PHE A 69 -0.42 -1.10 2.21
C PHE A 69 -1.46 -1.08 3.30
N VAL A 70 -1.14 -0.46 4.43
CA VAL A 70 -2.02 -0.36 5.60
C VAL A 70 -1.98 1.06 6.15
N GLY A 71 -3.12 1.54 6.66
CA GLY A 71 -3.21 2.78 7.41
C GLY A 71 -3.34 2.55 8.91
N ASP A 72 -3.48 3.64 9.67
CA ASP A 72 -3.69 3.60 11.11
C ASP A 72 -4.90 2.73 11.49
N GLY A 73 -6.04 2.91 10.79
CA GLY A 73 -7.25 2.14 11.02
C GLY A 73 -7.08 0.65 10.81
N ASP A 74 -6.35 0.22 9.78
CA ASP A 74 -6.06 -1.19 9.54
C ASP A 74 -5.30 -1.82 10.71
N LEU A 75 -4.36 -1.09 11.29
CA LEU A 75 -3.51 -1.59 12.37
C LEU A 75 -4.18 -1.55 13.75
N MET A 76 -5.34 -0.90 13.87
CA MET A 76 -6.18 -0.95 15.08
C MET A 76 -7.03 -2.22 15.15
N GLU A 77 -7.31 -2.86 14.02
CA GLU A 77 -8.18 -4.04 13.96
C GLU A 77 -7.56 -5.26 14.64
N GLY A 78 -8.39 -6.02 15.39
CA GLY A 78 -7.95 -7.21 16.10
C GLY A 78 -7.33 -8.26 15.18
N ILE A 79 -7.92 -8.47 13.99
CA ILE A 79 -7.41 -9.42 13.00
C ILE A 79 -6.00 -9.07 12.53
N SER A 80 -5.65 -7.78 12.47
CA SER A 80 -4.31 -7.33 12.11
C SER A 80 -3.27 -7.75 13.14
N HIS A 81 -3.60 -7.67 14.43
CA HIS A 81 -2.72 -8.15 15.51
C HIS A 81 -2.47 -9.66 15.39
N GLU A 82 -3.54 -10.44 15.21
CA GLU A 82 -3.45 -11.91 15.13
C GLU A 82 -2.68 -12.35 13.88
N ALA A 83 -3.04 -11.81 12.70
CA ALA A 83 -2.39 -12.16 11.44
C ALA A 83 -0.91 -11.74 11.40
N CYS A 84 -0.57 -10.54 11.87
CA CYS A 84 0.82 -10.06 11.88
C CYS A 84 1.69 -10.80 12.90
N SER A 85 1.13 -11.18 14.06
CA SER A 85 1.82 -12.04 15.03
C SER A 85 2.13 -13.42 14.43
N LEU A 86 1.17 -14.02 13.73
CA LEU A 86 1.36 -15.29 13.02
C LEU A 86 2.42 -15.16 11.92
N ALA A 87 2.41 -14.08 11.14
CA ALA A 87 3.39 -13.85 10.08
C ALA A 87 4.82 -13.77 10.61
N GLY A 88 5.02 -13.10 11.75
CA GLY A 88 6.32 -13.05 12.44
C GLY A 88 6.76 -14.42 12.94
N THR A 89 5.85 -15.15 13.61
CA THR A 89 6.12 -16.51 14.11
C THR A 89 6.52 -17.47 13.00
N LEU A 90 5.90 -17.35 11.83
CA LEU A 90 6.18 -18.19 10.67
C LEU A 90 7.34 -17.65 9.81
N GLU A 91 7.94 -16.51 10.19
CA GLU A 91 9.04 -15.88 9.43
C GLU A 91 8.70 -15.75 7.93
N LEU A 92 7.58 -15.09 7.61
CA LEU A 92 7.13 -14.92 6.22
C LEU A 92 7.94 -13.81 5.52
N GLY A 93 9.22 -14.07 5.18
CA GLY A 93 10.16 -13.10 4.63
C GLY A 93 9.79 -12.57 3.24
N ASN A 94 8.79 -13.15 2.58
CA ASN A 94 8.26 -12.66 1.32
C ASN A 94 7.11 -11.64 1.49
N LEU A 95 6.75 -11.27 2.74
CA LEU A 95 5.75 -10.27 3.06
C LEU A 95 6.41 -8.92 3.37
N ILE A 96 6.07 -7.90 2.59
CA ILE A 96 6.55 -6.52 2.76
C ILE A 96 5.34 -5.60 2.90
N VAL A 97 5.23 -4.92 4.02
CA VAL A 97 4.08 -4.06 4.35
C VAL A 97 4.53 -2.61 4.46
N PHE A 98 3.83 -1.72 3.78
CA PHE A 98 3.97 -0.28 3.91
C PHE A 98 2.89 0.25 4.84
N TYR A 99 3.30 0.86 5.94
CA TYR A 99 2.41 1.55 6.83
C TYR A 99 2.38 3.04 6.49
N ASP A 100 1.24 3.51 6.03
CA ASP A 100 0.95 4.92 5.78
C ASP A 100 0.66 5.62 7.12
N ASP A 101 1.73 6.04 7.77
CA ASP A 101 1.74 6.67 9.09
C ASP A 101 1.46 8.18 8.93
N ASN A 102 0.20 8.54 8.68
CA ASN A 102 -0.26 9.91 8.49
C ASN A 102 -1.02 10.48 9.69
N GLU A 103 -1.30 9.66 10.71
CA GLU A 103 -1.97 10.04 11.96
C GLU A 103 -3.42 10.55 11.77
N ILE A 104 -4.06 10.23 10.65
CA ILE A 104 -5.43 10.69 10.34
C ILE A 104 -6.33 9.49 10.03
N SER A 105 -7.49 9.46 10.65
CA SER A 105 -8.60 8.59 10.32
C SER A 105 -9.77 9.40 9.74
N ILE A 106 -10.87 8.74 9.41
CA ILE A 106 -12.09 9.40 8.94
C ILE A 106 -12.64 10.42 9.95
N ASP A 107 -12.42 10.19 11.25
CA ASP A 107 -12.91 11.04 12.35
C ASP A 107 -11.89 12.09 12.83
N GLY A 108 -10.74 12.19 12.14
CA GLY A 108 -9.69 13.15 12.47
C GLY A 108 -8.40 12.49 12.96
N ARG A 109 -7.65 13.20 13.81
CA ARG A 109 -6.38 12.72 14.34
C ARG A 109 -6.56 11.52 15.25
N VAL A 110 -5.64 10.55 15.14
CA VAL A 110 -5.70 9.29 15.88
C VAL A 110 -5.05 9.35 17.28
N ASP A 111 -4.32 10.41 17.59
CA ASP A 111 -3.50 10.56 18.78
C ASP A 111 -4.25 10.47 20.13
N SER A 112 -5.59 10.60 20.13
CA SER A 112 -6.43 10.47 21.32
C SER A 112 -6.97 9.06 21.58
N TRP A 113 -6.89 8.15 20.62
CA TRP A 113 -7.40 6.76 20.77
C TRP A 113 -6.50 5.66 20.19
N PHE A 114 -5.43 6.01 19.47
CA PHE A 114 -4.44 5.08 18.98
C PHE A 114 -3.05 5.56 19.40
N THR A 115 -2.58 5.07 20.53
CA THR A 115 -1.34 5.50 21.18
C THR A 115 -0.26 4.40 21.20
N ASP A 116 -0.49 3.33 20.45
CA ASP A 116 0.44 2.23 20.34
C ASP A 116 1.76 2.68 19.69
N ASP A 117 2.88 2.16 20.21
CA ASP A 117 4.14 2.22 19.47
C ASP A 117 4.13 1.09 18.43
N THR A 118 3.62 1.39 17.24
CA THR A 118 3.48 0.44 16.15
C THR A 118 4.79 -0.24 15.80
N LYS A 119 5.92 0.48 15.83
CA LYS A 119 7.25 -0.09 15.54
C LYS A 119 7.61 -1.17 16.55
N LYS A 120 7.55 -0.86 17.84
CA LYS A 120 7.85 -1.82 18.91
C LYS A 120 6.88 -2.99 18.90
N ARG A 121 5.62 -2.74 18.58
CA ARG A 121 4.62 -3.79 18.45
C ARG A 121 5.04 -4.80 17.37
N PHE A 122 5.40 -4.36 16.17
CA PHE A 122 5.84 -5.23 15.09
C PHE A 122 7.21 -5.88 15.37
N GLU A 123 8.14 -5.15 15.98
CA GLU A 123 9.39 -5.73 16.49
C GLU A 123 9.12 -6.89 17.46
N SER A 124 8.13 -6.73 18.36
CA SER A 124 7.72 -7.79 19.30
C SER A 124 7.07 -9.00 18.62
N TYR A 125 6.46 -8.82 17.44
CA TYR A 125 5.99 -9.92 16.61
C TYR A 125 7.11 -10.66 15.88
N GLY A 126 8.34 -10.15 15.91
CA GLY A 126 9.49 -10.75 15.22
C GLY A 126 9.70 -10.23 13.80
N TRP A 127 9.06 -9.14 13.41
CA TRP A 127 9.24 -8.47 12.12
C TRP A 127 10.53 -7.67 12.06
N GLU A 128 11.05 -7.47 10.86
CA GLU A 128 12.00 -6.39 10.58
C GLU A 128 11.23 -5.08 10.38
N VAL A 129 11.69 -4.00 11.02
CA VAL A 129 10.96 -2.72 10.99
C VAL A 129 11.87 -1.59 10.54
N PHE A 130 11.51 -0.91 9.45
CA PHE A 130 12.11 0.35 9.03
C PHE A 130 11.23 1.51 9.49
N GLY A 131 11.63 2.15 10.60
CA GLY A 131 10.89 3.24 11.21
C GLY A 131 11.26 4.62 10.67
N ASN A 132 10.30 5.58 10.71
CA ASN A 132 10.51 6.98 10.38
C ASN A 132 11.02 7.22 8.94
N VAL A 133 10.57 6.42 7.99
CA VAL A 133 10.88 6.61 6.57
C VAL A 133 10.05 7.80 6.07
N ASP A 134 10.68 8.76 5.41
CA ASP A 134 9.95 9.81 4.72
C ASP A 134 9.19 9.20 3.54
N GLY A 135 7.87 9.07 3.67
CA GLY A 135 6.99 8.44 2.68
C GLY A 135 6.82 9.26 1.40
N HIS A 136 7.40 10.46 1.36
CA HIS A 136 7.44 11.30 0.15
C HIS A 136 8.82 11.32 -0.52
N ASP A 137 9.80 10.57 0.01
CA ASP A 137 11.13 10.41 -0.57
C ASP A 137 11.28 9.03 -1.23
N VAL A 138 11.13 9.00 -2.55
CA VAL A 138 11.22 7.77 -3.36
C VAL A 138 12.54 7.04 -3.15
N SER A 139 13.64 7.75 -2.97
CA SER A 139 14.97 7.14 -2.79
C SER A 139 15.07 6.40 -1.46
N LYS A 140 14.52 6.96 -0.39
CA LYS A 140 14.47 6.31 0.92
C LYS A 140 13.57 5.07 0.89
N ILE A 141 12.39 5.18 0.27
CA ILE A 141 11.47 4.05 0.10
C ILE A 141 12.15 2.91 -0.68
N ASN A 142 12.76 3.22 -1.83
CA ASN A 142 13.48 2.22 -2.63
C ASN A 142 14.60 1.54 -1.85
N SER A 143 15.36 2.30 -1.05
CA SER A 143 16.41 1.72 -0.20
C SER A 143 15.84 0.73 0.81
N CYS A 144 14.69 1.03 1.41
CA CYS A 144 14.01 0.12 2.34
C CYS A 144 13.49 -1.13 1.62
N ILE A 145 12.90 -0.99 0.43
CA ILE A 145 12.43 -2.11 -0.39
C ILE A 145 13.59 -3.08 -0.70
N GLU A 146 14.73 -2.56 -1.15
CA GLU A 146 15.88 -3.42 -1.49
C GLU A 146 16.49 -4.14 -0.29
N LYS A 147 16.34 -3.58 0.92
CA LYS A 147 16.70 -4.28 2.17
C LYS A 147 15.64 -5.33 2.53
N ALA A 148 14.36 -4.95 2.48
CA ALA A 148 13.23 -5.82 2.79
C ALA A 148 13.21 -7.08 1.92
N LYS A 149 13.53 -6.95 0.62
CA LYS A 149 13.62 -8.09 -0.31
C LYS A 149 14.66 -9.14 0.08
N LYS A 150 15.63 -8.78 0.92
CA LYS A 150 16.69 -9.65 1.40
C LYS A 150 16.44 -10.18 2.81
N SER A 151 15.42 -9.69 3.49
CA SER A 151 15.07 -10.10 4.84
C SER A 151 14.51 -11.53 4.85
N ALA A 152 14.89 -12.31 5.84
CA ALA A 152 14.26 -13.59 6.14
C ALA A 152 12.96 -13.44 6.96
N LYS A 153 12.67 -12.23 7.43
CA LYS A 153 11.50 -11.90 8.26
C LYS A 153 10.51 -11.07 7.47
N PRO A 154 9.22 -11.12 7.81
CA PRO A 154 8.28 -10.14 7.27
C PRO A 154 8.74 -8.73 7.65
N THR A 155 8.53 -7.77 6.76
CA THR A 155 9.06 -6.41 6.92
C THR A 155 7.95 -5.39 6.96
N LEU A 156 8.01 -4.47 7.95
CA LEU A 156 7.17 -3.28 8.01
C LEU A 156 8.02 -2.05 7.68
N ILE A 157 7.55 -1.24 6.73
CA ILE A 157 8.15 0.05 6.37
C ILE A 157 7.20 1.15 6.83
N CYS A 158 7.52 1.84 7.92
CA CYS A 158 6.70 2.92 8.46
C CYS A 158 6.98 4.22 7.70
N CYS A 159 6.10 4.56 6.77
CA CYS A 159 6.20 5.72 5.92
C CYS A 159 5.47 6.91 6.56
N LYS A 160 6.21 7.87 7.09
CA LYS A 160 5.62 9.16 7.50
C LYS A 160 5.15 9.91 6.27
N THR A 161 3.86 10.17 6.22
CA THR A 161 3.22 10.88 5.11
C THR A 161 2.32 12.00 5.62
N VAL A 162 1.82 12.78 4.68
CA VAL A 162 0.79 13.78 4.94
C VAL A 162 -0.37 13.48 4.00
N ILE A 163 -1.53 13.13 4.56
CA ILE A 163 -2.74 12.90 3.77
C ILE A 163 -3.09 14.16 2.97
N GLY A 164 -3.48 14.02 1.71
CA GLY A 164 -3.80 15.15 0.85
C GLY A 164 -2.62 16.07 0.55
N LYS A 165 -1.38 15.56 0.57
CA LYS A 165 -0.17 16.35 0.24
C LYS A 165 -0.35 17.07 -1.09
N GLY A 166 -0.02 18.36 -1.09
CA GLY A 166 -0.18 19.26 -2.23
C GLY A 166 -1.50 20.05 -2.23
N SER A 167 -2.44 19.71 -1.35
CA SER A 167 -3.64 20.51 -1.14
C SER A 167 -3.33 21.65 -0.16
N PRO A 168 -3.42 22.92 -0.54
CA PRO A 168 -3.01 24.03 0.31
C PRO A 168 -3.85 24.19 1.57
N ASN A 169 -5.16 23.90 1.48
CA ASN A 169 -6.09 24.15 2.59
C ASN A 169 -6.54 22.88 3.32
N LYS A 170 -6.44 21.69 2.70
CA LYS A 170 -7.00 20.46 3.25
C LYS A 170 -5.94 19.40 3.59
N SER A 171 -4.68 19.63 3.23
CA SER A 171 -3.57 18.72 3.55
C SER A 171 -3.45 18.49 5.06
N GLY A 172 -3.24 17.24 5.47
CA GLY A 172 -3.10 16.85 6.88
C GLY A 172 -4.41 16.85 7.68
N THR A 173 -5.56 16.88 7.02
CA THR A 173 -6.88 16.87 7.66
C THR A 173 -7.72 15.66 7.25
N SER A 174 -8.74 15.32 8.04
CA SER A 174 -9.72 14.27 7.70
C SER A 174 -10.66 14.67 6.53
N GLU A 175 -10.69 15.93 6.12
CA GLU A 175 -11.54 16.40 5.02
C GLU A 175 -11.19 15.78 3.66
N VAL A 176 -9.98 15.24 3.53
CA VAL A 176 -9.53 14.55 2.31
C VAL A 176 -9.58 13.02 2.44
N HIS A 177 -10.02 12.50 3.58
CA HIS A 177 -10.10 11.06 3.80
C HIS A 177 -11.27 10.43 3.02
N GLY A 178 -11.01 9.98 1.80
CA GLY A 178 -12.02 9.40 0.92
C GLY A 178 -13.05 10.39 0.37
N ALA A 179 -12.81 11.69 0.52
CA ALA A 179 -13.67 12.76 0.03
C ALA A 179 -13.03 13.53 -1.14
N ALA A 180 -13.87 14.06 -2.03
CA ALA A 180 -13.40 14.92 -3.11
C ALA A 180 -12.91 16.26 -2.56
N LEU A 181 -11.83 16.80 -3.15
CA LEU A 181 -11.28 18.11 -2.77
C LEU A 181 -12.25 19.26 -3.05
N GLY A 182 -13.06 19.15 -4.12
CA GLY A 182 -13.86 20.22 -4.69
C GLY A 182 -13.09 21.04 -5.72
N ASP A 183 -13.81 21.70 -6.61
CA ASP A 183 -13.22 22.32 -7.82
C ASP A 183 -12.19 23.39 -7.47
N GLU A 184 -12.47 24.25 -6.52
CA GLU A 184 -11.54 25.31 -6.08
C GLU A 184 -10.24 24.74 -5.51
N GLU A 185 -10.33 23.74 -4.65
CA GLU A 185 -9.16 23.12 -4.03
C GLU A 185 -8.37 22.29 -5.03
N ILE A 186 -9.02 21.69 -6.04
CA ILE A 186 -8.35 20.99 -7.14
C ILE A 186 -7.48 21.96 -7.92
N GLU A 187 -7.96 23.16 -8.27
CA GLU A 187 -7.17 24.15 -9.00
C GLU A 187 -5.96 24.60 -8.18
N LEU A 188 -6.14 24.91 -6.91
CA LEU A 188 -5.04 25.29 -6.01
C LEU A 188 -4.02 24.15 -5.86
N THR A 189 -4.49 22.91 -5.74
CA THR A 189 -3.61 21.74 -5.63
C THR A 189 -2.80 21.55 -6.92
N ARG A 190 -3.42 21.71 -8.09
CA ARG A 190 -2.73 21.60 -9.40
C ARG A 190 -1.63 22.66 -9.54
N GLU A 191 -1.90 23.88 -9.07
CA GLU A 191 -0.90 24.96 -9.05
C GLU A 191 0.26 24.61 -8.12
N GLU A 192 -0.03 24.17 -6.89
CA GLU A 192 0.97 23.82 -5.88
C GLU A 192 1.90 22.69 -6.35
N ILE A 193 1.36 21.65 -6.97
CA ILE A 193 2.17 20.51 -7.47
C ILE A 193 2.73 20.75 -8.88
N GLY A 194 2.45 21.90 -9.49
CA GLY A 194 2.92 22.25 -10.85
C GLY A 194 2.31 21.39 -11.97
N TRP A 195 1.13 20.81 -11.76
CA TRP A 195 0.47 19.98 -12.76
C TRP A 195 -0.25 20.81 -13.82
N LYS A 196 0.26 20.80 -15.05
CA LYS A 196 -0.19 21.66 -16.15
C LYS A 196 -1.13 21.01 -17.15
N TYR A 197 -1.34 19.71 -17.05
CA TYR A 197 -2.14 18.98 -18.03
C TYR A 197 -3.63 18.98 -17.65
N PRO A 198 -4.55 18.97 -18.64
CA PRO A 198 -5.99 18.88 -18.38
C PRO A 198 -6.37 17.62 -17.58
N PRO A 199 -7.55 17.60 -16.94
CA PRO A 199 -8.06 16.40 -16.28
C PRO A 199 -8.09 15.19 -17.22
N PHE A 200 -7.63 14.05 -16.73
CA PHE A 200 -7.57 12.78 -17.48
C PHE A 200 -6.65 12.77 -18.71
N GLU A 201 -5.84 13.77 -18.89
CA GLU A 201 -4.76 13.77 -19.88
C GLU A 201 -3.45 13.30 -19.23
N VAL A 202 -2.89 12.22 -19.75
CA VAL A 202 -1.60 11.70 -19.31
C VAL A 202 -0.58 12.00 -20.41
N PRO A 203 0.53 12.70 -20.09
CA PRO A 203 1.54 13.03 -21.09
C PRO A 203 2.17 11.80 -21.74
N ASP A 204 2.50 11.90 -23.04
CA ASP A 204 3.08 10.78 -23.81
C ASP A 204 4.35 10.21 -23.20
N HIS A 205 5.18 11.05 -22.58
CA HIS A 205 6.40 10.58 -21.93
C HIS A 205 6.14 9.67 -20.74
N VAL A 206 5.02 9.83 -20.01
CA VAL A 206 4.61 8.94 -18.92
C VAL A 206 4.19 7.59 -19.49
N TYR A 207 3.43 7.59 -20.58
CA TYR A 207 3.07 6.35 -21.27
C TYR A 207 4.30 5.61 -21.79
N ALA A 208 5.27 6.33 -22.39
CA ALA A 208 6.48 5.73 -22.92
C ALA A 208 7.28 4.98 -21.85
N VAL A 209 7.44 5.55 -20.66
CA VAL A 209 8.14 4.92 -19.53
C VAL A 209 7.37 3.70 -19.03
N SER A 210 6.07 3.84 -18.76
CA SER A 210 5.22 2.75 -18.26
C SER A 210 5.18 1.58 -19.25
N TYR A 211 5.07 1.86 -20.55
CA TYR A 211 5.01 0.82 -21.58
C TYR A 211 6.33 0.05 -21.73
N THR A 212 7.46 0.73 -21.56
CA THR A 212 8.79 0.10 -21.58
C THR A 212 8.95 -0.88 -20.43
N HIS A 213 8.51 -0.53 -19.22
CA HIS A 213 8.59 -1.41 -18.07
C HIS A 213 7.67 -2.63 -18.20
N LEU A 214 6.45 -2.46 -18.71
CA LEU A 214 5.53 -3.57 -18.96
C LEU A 214 6.10 -4.57 -19.96
N ARG A 215 6.67 -4.10 -21.11
CA ARG A 215 7.29 -4.98 -22.11
C ARG A 215 8.52 -5.71 -21.60
N ALA A 216 9.29 -5.13 -20.69
CA ALA A 216 10.46 -5.80 -20.12
C ALA A 216 10.10 -7.03 -19.28
N HIS A 217 8.87 -7.09 -18.75
CA HIS A 217 8.35 -8.25 -18.03
C HIS A 217 7.73 -9.32 -18.94
N GLU A 218 7.26 -8.94 -20.12
CA GLU A 218 6.68 -9.89 -21.09
C GLU A 218 7.73 -10.69 -21.89
N THR A 219 8.99 -10.25 -21.86
CA THR A 219 10.10 -10.86 -22.65
C THR A 219 11.04 -11.72 -21.84
N LYS A 220 10.72 -12.04 -20.61
CA LYS A 220 11.42 -13.00 -19.73
C LYS A 220 10.56 -14.22 -19.48
#